data_0acc60f863e1c1da1ea15c99ea7e3467
#
_entry.id   0acc60f863e1c1da1ea15c99ea7e3467
#
_cell.length_a   1.000
_cell.length_b   1.000
_cell.length_c   1.000
_cell.angle_alpha   90.00
_cell.angle_beta   90.00
_cell.angle_gamma   90.00
#
_symmetry.space_group_name_H-M   'P 1'
#
loop_
_entity.id
_entity.type
_entity.pdbx_description
1 polymer ?
#
loop_
_entity_poly.entity_id
_entity_poly.type
_entity_poly.pdbx_seq_one_letter_code
_entity_poly.pdbx_strand_id
1 'polypeptide(L)'
;MKRSSIALTLLIILSLACNLGVNVPAQNQPAETAANSPVTNDAGKPVLLFTIGMHIEPLGETAQGVQSGKGDYHQPAFFEKHVQDILAVTQIVEAHGGRMTIQAQSPFTTVAIESGNTILADLAARGHEMSLHFHEDAHLGKNDESLSVKQWCDVMKQEISLITQASGVTDIRYWSGGNLYVDIYDAAQCAGLDVNSDWKNPQLQETPLEFVGVNPWRPSGGTDGVNLTAFTQHDPNGAVVFLPEGQYDKSNFASMRRSDNAGSDEAYFEFLKESLYASLEAAQAGKTNVFHFTVHPGEFRGDPQHPFDVIEKFLIEVVDPLVASGDVQWAAFSEMADAYIATEK
;
A
#
# COMPACT_ATOMS: atom_id res chain seq x y z
N MET A 1 -48.85 -16.31 -55.07
CA MET A 1 -47.80 -16.39 -56.10
C MET A 1 -47.51 -15.01 -56.65
N LYS A 2 -46.36 -14.43 -56.36
CA LYS A 2 -45.69 -13.40 -57.17
C LYS A 2 -44.30 -13.23 -56.60
N ARG A 3 -43.28 -13.69 -57.28
CA ARG A 3 -41.86 -13.48 -57.01
C ARG A 3 -41.49 -12.08 -57.52
N SER A 4 -40.79 -11.30 -56.76
CA SER A 4 -40.12 -10.11 -57.28
C SER A 4 -38.63 -10.22 -56.93
N SER A 5 -37.84 -10.34 -58.00
CA SER A 5 -36.37 -10.29 -57.95
C SER A 5 -35.91 -8.84 -57.76
N ILE A 6 -35.00 -8.56 -56.89
CA ILE A 6 -34.30 -7.28 -56.77
C ILE A 6 -32.85 -7.51 -57.17
N ALA A 7 -32.46 -6.79 -58.22
CA ALA A 7 -31.13 -6.81 -58.79
C ALA A 7 -30.10 -6.12 -57.89
N LEU A 8 -28.94 -6.77 -57.72
CA LEU A 8 -27.77 -6.25 -57.01
C LEU A 8 -26.95 -5.41 -58.01
N THR A 9 -26.91 -4.10 -57.78
CA THR A 9 -26.05 -3.19 -58.55
C THR A 9 -24.74 -2.99 -57.78
N LEU A 10 -23.64 -3.51 -58.33
CA LEU A 10 -22.28 -3.36 -57.81
C LEU A 10 -21.73 -2.01 -58.27
N LEU A 11 -21.50 -1.09 -57.34
CA LEU A 11 -20.85 0.20 -57.63
C LEU A 11 -19.38 0.07 -57.22
N ILE A 12 -18.48 0.03 -58.22
CA ILE A 12 -17.02 0.08 -58.03
C ILE A 12 -16.62 1.57 -57.97
N ILE A 13 -16.19 2.03 -56.82
CA ILE A 13 -15.56 3.37 -56.67
C ILE A 13 -14.06 3.17 -56.65
N LEU A 14 -13.36 3.59 -57.71
CA LEU A 14 -11.91 3.80 -57.68
C LEU A 14 -11.61 5.07 -56.90
N SER A 15 -10.94 4.97 -55.76
CA SER A 15 -10.37 6.10 -55.04
C SER A 15 -8.91 6.26 -55.42
N LEU A 16 -8.58 7.39 -56.06
CA LEU A 16 -7.21 7.87 -56.25
C LEU A 16 -6.63 8.21 -54.88
N ALA A 17 -5.52 7.58 -54.54
CA ALA A 17 -4.73 7.94 -53.36
C ALA A 17 -3.86 9.17 -53.67
N CYS A 18 -4.22 10.34 -53.18
CA CYS A 18 -3.30 11.48 -53.06
C CYS A 18 -2.51 11.32 -51.75
N ASN A 19 -1.22 11.02 -51.85
CA ASN A 19 -0.28 11.08 -50.77
C ASN A 19 -0.07 12.55 -50.34
N LEU A 20 -0.82 13.02 -49.37
CA LEU A 20 -0.47 14.21 -48.57
C LEU A 20 0.26 13.72 -47.31
N GLY A 21 1.59 13.95 -47.28
CA GLY A 21 2.40 13.68 -46.13
C GLY A 21 1.96 14.57 -44.94
N VAL A 22 1.17 13.99 -44.07
CA VAL A 22 0.89 14.59 -42.76
C VAL A 22 2.07 14.21 -41.87
N ASN A 23 2.91 15.21 -41.49
CA ASN A 23 3.84 15.09 -40.38
C ASN A 23 3.01 14.85 -39.11
N VAL A 24 2.89 13.59 -38.68
CA VAL A 24 2.42 13.24 -37.36
C VAL A 24 3.56 13.58 -36.40
N PRO A 25 3.35 14.49 -35.41
CA PRO A 25 4.36 14.68 -34.37
C PRO A 25 4.61 13.33 -33.71
N ALA A 26 5.89 13.03 -33.45
CA ALA A 26 6.28 11.81 -32.76
C ALA A 26 5.42 11.65 -31.50
N GLN A 27 4.60 10.59 -31.45
CA GLN A 27 3.98 10.17 -30.21
C GLN A 27 5.13 9.96 -29.22
N ASN A 28 5.06 10.67 -28.09
CA ASN A 28 5.90 10.38 -26.94
C ASN A 28 5.78 8.88 -26.67
N GLN A 29 6.85 8.14 -26.93
CA GLN A 29 6.95 6.79 -26.41
C GLN A 29 6.70 6.87 -24.90
N PRO A 30 5.89 5.98 -24.32
CA PRO A 30 5.83 5.85 -22.89
C PRO A 30 7.28 5.74 -22.40
N ALA A 31 7.65 6.55 -21.39
CA ALA A 31 8.93 6.38 -20.75
C ALA A 31 9.08 4.90 -20.41
N GLU A 32 10.18 4.29 -20.86
CA GLU A 32 10.54 2.93 -20.44
C GLU A 32 10.42 2.94 -18.91
N THR A 33 9.54 2.12 -18.38
CA THR A 33 9.40 1.91 -16.95
C THR A 33 10.80 1.59 -16.45
N ALA A 34 11.39 2.49 -15.67
CA ALA A 34 12.70 2.27 -15.08
C ALA A 34 12.60 0.95 -14.31
N ALA A 35 13.14 -0.11 -14.90
CA ALA A 35 13.30 -1.36 -14.20
C ALA A 35 14.08 -1.04 -12.93
N ASN A 36 13.50 -1.34 -11.76
CA ASN A 36 14.15 -1.14 -10.49
C ASN A 36 15.56 -1.67 -10.56
N SER A 37 16.52 -0.78 -10.39
CA SER A 37 17.86 -1.24 -10.05
C SER A 37 17.74 -1.96 -8.71
N PRO A 38 18.31 -3.17 -8.57
CA PRO A 38 18.25 -3.86 -7.30
C PRO A 38 18.78 -2.93 -6.21
N VAL A 39 18.10 -2.91 -5.07
CA VAL A 39 18.53 -2.15 -3.88
C VAL A 39 19.94 -2.62 -3.54
N THR A 40 20.95 -1.80 -3.85
CA THR A 40 22.33 -2.12 -3.52
C THR A 40 22.71 -1.37 -2.26
N ASN A 41 22.79 -2.10 -1.15
CA ASN A 41 23.45 -1.59 0.06
C ASN A 41 24.96 -1.51 -0.19
N ASP A 42 25.42 -0.40 -0.74
CA ASP A 42 26.85 -0.14 -0.84
C ASP A 42 27.39 0.03 0.59
N ALA A 43 28.39 -0.78 0.97
CA ALA A 43 28.90 -0.88 2.36
C ALA A 43 29.50 0.43 2.94
N GLY A 44 29.38 1.53 2.21
CA GLY A 44 30.03 2.82 2.54
C GLY A 44 29.11 3.87 3.19
N LYS A 45 27.84 3.94 2.82
CA LYS A 45 26.90 4.97 3.29
C LYS A 45 25.57 4.32 3.65
N PRO A 46 24.94 4.65 4.80
CA PRO A 46 23.59 4.17 5.08
C PRO A 46 22.61 4.77 4.07
N VAL A 47 21.72 3.94 3.54
CA VAL A 47 20.60 4.34 2.69
C VAL A 47 19.32 4.00 3.42
N LEU A 48 18.34 4.90 3.39
CA LEU A 48 17.01 4.70 3.96
C LEU A 48 16.04 4.34 2.84
N LEU A 49 15.46 3.15 2.90
CA LEU A 49 14.41 2.73 1.99
C LEU A 49 13.09 3.37 2.42
N PHE A 50 12.39 3.96 1.45
CA PHE A 50 11.19 4.77 1.72
C PHE A 50 10.02 4.33 0.86
N THR A 51 8.82 4.31 1.47
CA THR A 51 7.56 4.19 0.74
C THR A 51 6.40 4.85 1.48
N ILE A 52 5.29 5.02 0.77
CA ILE A 52 4.00 5.41 1.32
C ILE A 52 3.03 4.24 1.09
N GLY A 53 2.44 3.74 2.16
CA GLY A 53 1.37 2.76 2.10
C GLY A 53 0.00 3.44 1.90
N MET A 54 -0.94 2.70 1.30
CA MET A 54 -2.34 3.11 1.22
C MET A 54 -3.20 2.05 1.90
N HIS A 55 -3.83 2.36 3.02
CA HIS A 55 -4.85 1.51 3.62
C HIS A 55 -6.22 1.81 3.00
N ILE A 56 -6.83 0.81 2.38
CA ILE A 56 -8.22 0.89 1.93
C ILE A 56 -9.08 0.17 2.97
N GLU A 57 -9.56 0.96 3.92
CA GLU A 57 -10.32 0.49 5.08
C GLU A 57 -11.68 -0.13 4.67
N PRO A 58 -12.18 -1.18 5.37
CA PRO A 58 -13.50 -1.76 5.10
C PRO A 58 -14.66 -0.86 5.54
N LEU A 59 -14.41 0.17 6.32
CA LEU A 59 -15.30 1.26 6.74
C LEU A 59 -16.64 0.76 7.31
N GLY A 60 -17.75 0.90 6.56
CA GLY A 60 -19.09 0.54 7.01
C GLY A 60 -19.33 -0.95 7.29
N GLU A 61 -18.43 -1.82 6.85
CA GLU A 61 -18.53 -3.27 7.11
C GLU A 61 -18.01 -3.64 8.50
N THR A 62 -17.21 -2.80 9.14
CA THR A 62 -16.79 -3.03 10.54
C THR A 62 -17.91 -2.68 11.51
N ALA A 63 -17.96 -3.35 12.67
CA ALA A 63 -18.92 -3.02 13.72
C ALA A 63 -18.80 -1.56 14.19
N GLN A 64 -17.56 -1.04 14.32
CA GLN A 64 -17.31 0.35 14.64
C GLN A 64 -17.72 1.29 13.51
N GLY A 65 -17.46 0.92 12.26
CA GLY A 65 -17.83 1.69 11.07
C GLY A 65 -19.34 1.86 10.95
N VAL A 66 -20.10 0.79 11.12
CA VAL A 66 -21.58 0.82 11.16
C VAL A 66 -22.08 1.75 12.27
N GLN A 67 -21.54 1.62 13.48
CA GLN A 67 -21.92 2.46 14.61
C GLN A 67 -21.60 3.94 14.39
N SER A 68 -20.48 4.23 13.73
CA SER A 68 -20.03 5.60 13.45
C SER A 68 -20.65 6.19 12.18
N GLY A 69 -21.47 5.45 11.44
CA GLY A 69 -22.05 5.89 10.17
C GLY A 69 -20.99 6.10 9.08
N LYS A 70 -19.93 5.29 9.08
CA LYS A 70 -18.92 5.31 8.02
C LYS A 70 -19.54 4.97 6.67
N GLY A 71 -18.94 5.47 5.60
CA GLY A 71 -19.40 5.23 4.23
C GLY A 71 -19.33 3.74 3.85
N ASP A 72 -20.15 3.40 2.86
CA ASP A 72 -20.28 2.05 2.33
C ASP A 72 -19.87 2.07 0.85
N TYR A 73 -18.94 1.21 0.47
CA TYR A 73 -18.46 1.10 -0.92
C TYR A 73 -19.54 0.62 -1.90
N HIS A 74 -20.60 -0.02 -1.44
CA HIS A 74 -21.77 -0.33 -2.29
C HIS A 74 -22.54 0.93 -2.73
N GLN A 75 -22.23 2.10 -2.14
CA GLN A 75 -22.73 3.38 -2.64
C GLN A 75 -21.80 3.93 -3.73
N PRO A 76 -22.24 3.99 -5.01
CA PRO A 76 -21.35 4.32 -6.13
C PRO A 76 -20.60 5.64 -5.97
N ALA A 77 -21.25 6.68 -5.44
CA ALA A 77 -20.62 7.98 -5.25
C ALA A 77 -19.51 7.95 -4.20
N PHE A 78 -19.65 7.12 -3.17
CA PHE A 78 -18.63 6.94 -2.14
C PHE A 78 -17.44 6.14 -2.67
N PHE A 79 -17.71 5.02 -3.36
CA PHE A 79 -16.68 4.23 -4.02
C PHE A 79 -15.86 5.07 -5.01
N GLU A 80 -16.55 5.79 -5.90
CA GLU A 80 -15.90 6.64 -6.91
C GLU A 80 -15.04 7.73 -6.26
N LYS A 81 -15.52 8.35 -5.18
CA LYS A 81 -14.72 9.35 -4.46
C LYS A 81 -13.40 8.75 -3.95
N HIS A 82 -13.41 7.56 -3.37
CA HIS A 82 -12.20 6.93 -2.89
C HIS A 82 -11.29 6.47 -4.05
N VAL A 83 -11.86 6.06 -5.18
CA VAL A 83 -11.08 5.81 -6.40
C VAL A 83 -10.33 7.08 -6.84
N GLN A 84 -11.00 8.24 -6.83
CA GLN A 84 -10.35 9.52 -7.16
C GLN A 84 -9.27 9.92 -6.15
N ASP A 85 -9.49 9.72 -4.85
CA ASP A 85 -8.49 9.98 -3.83
C ASP A 85 -7.24 9.08 -4.02
N ILE A 86 -7.44 7.79 -4.31
CA ILE A 86 -6.35 6.84 -4.60
C ILE A 86 -5.56 7.29 -5.84
N LEU A 87 -6.26 7.68 -6.92
CA LEU A 87 -5.62 8.16 -8.14
C LEU A 87 -4.83 9.45 -7.89
N ALA A 88 -5.38 10.38 -7.11
CA ALA A 88 -4.71 11.64 -6.81
C ALA A 88 -3.36 11.42 -6.11
N VAL A 89 -3.33 10.65 -5.02
CA VAL A 89 -2.08 10.43 -4.28
C VAL A 89 -1.09 9.57 -5.05
N THR A 90 -1.55 8.56 -5.79
CA THR A 90 -0.64 7.72 -6.60
C THR A 90 0.01 8.52 -7.71
N GLN A 91 -0.71 9.44 -8.36
CA GLN A 91 -0.15 10.35 -9.36
C GLN A 91 0.90 11.31 -8.78
N ILE A 92 0.66 11.83 -7.57
CA ILE A 92 1.65 12.63 -6.85
C ILE A 92 2.92 11.78 -6.65
N VAL A 93 2.82 10.60 -6.05
CA VAL A 93 3.97 9.73 -5.78
C VAL A 93 4.73 9.36 -7.06
N GLU A 94 4.01 9.03 -8.13
CA GLU A 94 4.60 8.71 -9.44
C GLU A 94 5.37 9.91 -10.05
N ALA A 95 4.85 11.13 -9.88
CA ALA A 95 5.51 12.35 -10.36
C ALA A 95 6.88 12.57 -9.68
N HIS A 96 7.06 12.04 -8.48
CA HIS A 96 8.31 12.04 -7.71
C HIS A 96 9.14 10.74 -7.86
N GLY A 97 8.82 9.92 -8.88
CA GLY A 97 9.54 8.68 -9.19
C GLY A 97 9.30 7.54 -8.20
N GLY A 98 8.32 7.68 -7.32
CA GLY A 98 7.95 6.68 -6.31
C GLY A 98 6.88 5.70 -6.79
N ARG A 99 6.67 4.68 -5.96
CA ARG A 99 5.56 3.73 -6.04
C ARG A 99 5.05 3.48 -4.65
N MET A 100 3.75 3.20 -4.54
CA MET A 100 3.08 2.93 -3.28
C MET A 100 2.81 1.44 -3.12
N THR A 101 2.59 1.01 -1.89
CA THR A 101 1.98 -0.29 -1.58
C THR A 101 0.49 -0.08 -1.30
N ILE A 102 -0.36 -0.59 -2.19
CA ILE A 102 -1.82 -0.46 -2.13
C ILE A 102 -2.38 -1.67 -1.37
N GLN A 103 -2.90 -1.41 -0.20
CA GLN A 103 -3.36 -2.42 0.74
C GLN A 103 -4.88 -2.45 0.75
N ALA A 104 -5.44 -3.42 0.06
CA ALA A 104 -6.89 -3.52 -0.18
C ALA A 104 -7.51 -4.74 0.51
N GLN A 105 -8.82 -4.70 0.68
CA GLN A 105 -9.66 -5.81 1.13
C GLN A 105 -11.11 -5.59 0.70
N SER A 106 -11.97 -6.58 0.97
CA SER A 106 -13.42 -6.40 0.87
C SER A 106 -13.90 -5.33 1.88
N PRO A 107 -14.95 -4.53 1.57
CA PRO A 107 -15.77 -4.64 0.35
C PRO A 107 -15.22 -3.88 -0.85
N PHE A 108 -14.15 -3.10 -0.75
CA PHE A 108 -13.61 -2.32 -1.87
C PHE A 108 -13.26 -3.21 -3.08
N THR A 109 -12.52 -4.29 -2.83
CA THR A 109 -12.13 -5.25 -3.89
C THR A 109 -13.34 -5.90 -4.54
N THR A 110 -14.32 -6.31 -3.75
CA THR A 110 -15.56 -6.93 -4.25
C THR A 110 -16.33 -5.96 -5.14
N VAL A 111 -16.52 -4.72 -4.68
CA VAL A 111 -17.21 -3.68 -5.46
C VAL A 111 -16.46 -3.32 -6.74
N ALA A 112 -15.12 -3.25 -6.70
CA ALA A 112 -14.32 -3.03 -7.90
C ALA A 112 -14.55 -4.14 -8.96
N ILE A 113 -14.56 -5.40 -8.53
CA ILE A 113 -14.83 -6.56 -9.40
C ILE A 113 -16.26 -6.49 -9.98
N GLU A 114 -17.26 -6.30 -9.13
CA GLU A 114 -18.67 -6.32 -9.51
C GLU A 114 -19.04 -5.16 -10.44
N SER A 115 -18.45 -3.99 -10.24
CA SER A 115 -18.66 -2.81 -11.10
C SER A 115 -17.80 -2.83 -12.35
N GLY A 116 -16.83 -3.74 -12.46
CA GLY A 116 -15.85 -3.75 -13.56
C GLY A 116 -14.87 -2.58 -13.50
N ASN A 117 -14.65 -1.99 -12.34
CA ASN A 117 -13.67 -0.93 -12.14
C ASN A 117 -12.25 -1.52 -12.15
N THR A 118 -11.36 -0.95 -12.96
CA THR A 118 -10.01 -1.47 -13.21
C THR A 118 -8.93 -0.83 -12.33
N ILE A 119 -9.30 -0.01 -11.33
CA ILE A 119 -8.33 0.78 -10.54
C ILE A 119 -7.15 -0.05 -10.02
N LEU A 120 -7.38 -1.23 -9.43
CA LEU A 120 -6.31 -2.06 -8.88
C LEU A 120 -5.42 -2.65 -9.97
N ALA A 121 -5.99 -3.05 -11.12
CA ALA A 121 -5.22 -3.52 -12.27
C ALA A 121 -4.39 -2.38 -12.90
N ASP A 122 -4.96 -1.19 -13.01
CA ASP A 122 -4.27 -0.02 -13.56
C ASP A 122 -3.11 0.42 -12.67
N LEU A 123 -3.28 0.39 -11.35
CA LEU A 123 -2.23 0.67 -10.38
C LEU A 123 -1.10 -0.38 -10.44
N ALA A 124 -1.46 -1.66 -10.49
CA ALA A 124 -0.50 -2.74 -10.65
C ALA A 124 0.31 -2.61 -11.95
N ALA A 125 -0.36 -2.27 -13.07
CA ALA A 125 0.30 -2.04 -14.36
C ALA A 125 1.26 -0.85 -14.34
N ARG A 126 1.06 0.12 -13.45
CA ARG A 126 1.95 1.27 -13.21
C ARG A 126 3.08 0.95 -12.22
N GLY A 127 3.12 -0.28 -11.69
CA GLY A 127 4.19 -0.78 -10.82
C GLY A 127 3.96 -0.56 -9.34
N HIS A 128 2.76 -0.16 -8.90
CA HIS A 128 2.41 -0.16 -7.49
C HIS A 128 2.30 -1.59 -6.97
N GLU A 129 2.76 -1.82 -5.74
CA GLU A 129 2.61 -3.10 -5.05
C GLU A 129 1.15 -3.29 -4.62
N MET A 130 0.60 -4.48 -4.85
CA MET A 130 -0.71 -4.88 -4.35
C MET A 130 -0.54 -5.74 -3.10
N SER A 131 -1.32 -5.46 -2.06
CA SER A 131 -1.20 -6.12 -0.77
C SER A 131 -2.53 -6.16 -0.01
N LEU A 132 -2.54 -6.84 1.12
CA LEU A 132 -3.72 -7.02 1.95
C LEU A 132 -3.74 -6.03 3.12
N HIS A 133 -4.84 -5.28 3.28
CA HIS A 133 -5.22 -4.67 4.56
C HIS A 133 -6.31 -5.52 5.21
N PHE A 134 -6.08 -6.01 6.42
CA PHE A 134 -6.95 -7.03 6.99
C PHE A 134 -7.62 -6.56 8.28
N HIS A 135 -8.94 -6.69 8.33
CA HIS A 135 -9.74 -6.41 9.52
C HIS A 135 -10.62 -7.61 9.86
N GLU A 136 -10.39 -8.26 10.98
CA GLU A 136 -11.15 -9.43 11.41
C GLU A 136 -12.64 -9.12 11.57
N ASP A 137 -12.96 -7.95 12.14
CA ASP A 137 -14.33 -7.53 12.40
C ASP A 137 -15.14 -7.21 11.12
N ALA A 138 -14.46 -6.95 10.00
CA ALA A 138 -15.10 -6.79 8.70
C ALA A 138 -15.61 -8.12 8.13
N HIS A 139 -15.02 -9.24 8.53
CA HIS A 139 -15.39 -10.56 8.01
C HIS A 139 -16.44 -11.28 8.85
N LEU A 140 -16.49 -11.01 10.14
CA LEU A 140 -17.34 -11.74 11.07
C LEU A 140 -18.31 -10.84 11.86
N GLY A 141 -18.30 -9.54 11.62
CA GLY A 141 -19.15 -8.56 12.29
C GLY A 141 -18.82 -8.33 13.76
N LYS A 142 -17.85 -9.08 14.31
CA LYS A 142 -17.25 -8.93 15.64
C LYS A 142 -15.92 -9.65 15.67
N ASN A 143 -15.07 -9.24 16.61
CA ASN A 143 -13.87 -9.98 16.98
C ASN A 143 -14.27 -11.38 17.40
N ASP A 144 -13.98 -12.36 16.60
CA ASP A 144 -14.25 -13.74 16.93
C ASP A 144 -12.94 -14.46 17.22
N GLU A 145 -12.49 -14.34 18.47
CA GLU A 145 -11.31 -15.03 18.98
C GLU A 145 -11.46 -16.56 18.98
N SER A 146 -12.68 -17.05 18.71
CA SER A 146 -12.96 -18.49 18.67
C SER A 146 -12.54 -19.17 17.37
N LEU A 147 -12.23 -18.39 16.31
CA LEU A 147 -11.75 -18.95 15.06
C LEU A 147 -10.33 -19.48 15.20
N SER A 148 -10.12 -20.67 14.61
CA SER A 148 -8.77 -21.26 14.53
C SER A 148 -7.89 -20.54 13.52
N VAL A 149 -6.58 -20.69 13.66
CA VAL A 149 -5.56 -20.26 12.69
C VAL A 149 -5.96 -20.67 11.27
N LYS A 150 -6.41 -21.91 11.08
CA LYS A 150 -6.84 -22.38 9.75
C LYS A 150 -8.01 -21.59 9.18
N GLN A 151 -9.01 -21.26 10.00
CA GLN A 151 -10.18 -20.50 9.54
C GLN A 151 -9.77 -19.08 9.15
N TRP A 152 -8.94 -18.40 9.95
CA TRP A 152 -8.40 -17.10 9.61
C TRP A 152 -7.50 -17.15 8.35
N CYS A 153 -6.70 -18.19 8.22
CA CYS A 153 -5.91 -18.46 7.01
C CYS A 153 -6.81 -18.55 5.77
N ASP A 154 -7.93 -19.28 5.87
CA ASP A 154 -8.87 -19.44 4.75
C ASP A 154 -9.54 -18.09 4.39
N VAL A 155 -9.88 -17.26 5.37
CA VAL A 155 -10.40 -15.89 5.14
C VAL A 155 -9.35 -15.01 4.44
N MET A 156 -8.12 -14.99 4.93
CA MET A 156 -7.03 -14.23 4.28
C MET A 156 -6.78 -14.68 2.85
N LYS A 157 -6.79 -16.00 2.59
CA LYS A 157 -6.67 -16.54 1.22
C LYS A 157 -7.80 -16.11 0.31
N GLN A 158 -9.00 -15.99 0.84
CA GLN A 158 -10.13 -15.45 0.07
C GLN A 158 -9.90 -13.99 -0.31
N GLU A 159 -9.46 -13.15 0.63
CA GLU A 159 -9.13 -11.75 0.35
C GLU A 159 -7.99 -11.61 -0.66
N ILE A 160 -6.91 -12.39 -0.50
CA ILE A 160 -5.81 -12.44 -1.48
C ILE A 160 -6.33 -12.83 -2.87
N SER A 161 -7.25 -13.79 -2.95
CA SER A 161 -7.87 -14.21 -4.23
C SER A 161 -8.67 -13.06 -4.86
N LEU A 162 -9.39 -12.26 -4.08
CA LEU A 162 -10.14 -11.10 -4.57
C LEU A 162 -9.17 -9.99 -5.06
N ILE A 163 -8.10 -9.72 -4.33
CA ILE A 163 -7.07 -8.78 -4.77
C ILE A 163 -6.44 -9.26 -6.09
N THR A 164 -6.10 -10.54 -6.18
CA THR A 164 -5.56 -11.15 -7.40
C THR A 164 -6.54 -11.02 -8.57
N GLN A 165 -7.83 -11.27 -8.33
CA GLN A 165 -8.86 -11.12 -9.38
C GLN A 165 -9.01 -9.67 -9.84
N ALA A 166 -8.96 -8.71 -8.91
CA ALA A 166 -9.14 -7.29 -9.22
C ALA A 166 -7.90 -6.66 -9.87
N SER A 167 -6.69 -7.12 -9.53
CA SER A 167 -5.43 -6.50 -9.95
C SER A 167 -4.67 -7.29 -11.01
N GLY A 168 -4.89 -8.59 -11.12
CA GLY A 168 -4.07 -9.51 -11.93
C GLY A 168 -2.75 -9.91 -11.27
N VAL A 169 -2.41 -9.39 -10.08
CA VAL A 169 -1.18 -9.73 -9.33
C VAL A 169 -1.39 -11.01 -8.55
N THR A 170 -0.45 -11.96 -8.67
CA THR A 170 -0.51 -13.26 -7.98
C THR A 170 0.45 -13.39 -6.81
N ASP A 171 1.45 -12.52 -6.72
CA ASP A 171 2.44 -12.50 -5.65
C ASP A 171 2.08 -11.41 -4.64
N ILE A 172 1.21 -11.75 -3.70
CA ILE A 172 0.77 -10.88 -2.61
C ILE A 172 1.49 -11.34 -1.35
N ARG A 173 2.46 -10.57 -0.87
CA ARG A 173 3.35 -10.95 0.23
C ARG A 173 3.13 -10.14 1.50
N TYR A 174 2.80 -8.87 1.35
CA TYR A 174 2.65 -7.95 2.46
C TYR A 174 1.20 -7.89 2.95
N TRP A 175 1.06 -7.75 4.27
CA TRP A 175 -0.21 -7.39 4.88
C TRP A 175 -0.04 -6.37 6.01
N SER A 176 -1.12 -5.65 6.31
CA SER A 176 -1.29 -4.81 7.49
C SER A 176 -2.60 -5.12 8.19
N GLY A 177 -2.76 -4.64 9.41
CA GLY A 177 -3.96 -4.93 10.21
C GLY A 177 -3.99 -6.36 10.76
N GLY A 178 -5.17 -6.85 11.11
CA GLY A 178 -5.32 -8.16 11.74
C GLY A 178 -4.83 -8.16 13.18
N ASN A 179 -5.14 -7.10 13.92
CA ASN A 179 -4.57 -6.86 15.25
C ASN A 179 -5.53 -7.21 16.39
N LEU A 180 -6.63 -7.90 16.10
CA LEU A 180 -7.62 -8.34 17.09
C LEU A 180 -7.43 -9.79 17.47
N TYR A 181 -6.84 -10.59 16.60
CA TYR A 181 -6.62 -12.02 16.79
C TYR A 181 -5.16 -12.28 17.20
N VAL A 182 -4.97 -13.05 18.29
CA VAL A 182 -3.63 -13.26 18.89
C VAL A 182 -2.66 -14.03 17.99
N ASP A 183 -3.17 -14.99 17.18
CA ASP A 183 -2.36 -15.85 16.32
C ASP A 183 -2.40 -15.39 14.84
N ILE A 184 -2.58 -14.08 14.61
CA ILE A 184 -2.72 -13.55 13.24
C ILE A 184 -1.50 -13.81 12.37
N TYR A 185 -0.30 -13.83 12.96
CA TYR A 185 0.93 -14.14 12.24
C TYR A 185 0.94 -15.56 11.68
N ASP A 186 0.46 -16.53 12.46
CA ASP A 186 0.34 -17.92 12.00
C ASP A 186 -0.69 -18.05 10.89
N ALA A 187 -1.80 -17.31 10.98
CA ALA A 187 -2.83 -17.28 9.94
C ALA A 187 -2.29 -16.63 8.65
N ALA A 188 -1.59 -15.52 8.75
CA ALA A 188 -0.97 -14.82 7.63
C ALA A 188 0.10 -15.69 6.94
N GLN A 189 0.98 -16.31 7.71
CA GLN A 189 1.97 -17.25 7.21
C GLN A 189 1.31 -18.45 6.49
N CYS A 190 0.27 -19.02 7.07
CA CYS A 190 -0.54 -20.06 6.43
C CYS A 190 -1.17 -19.57 5.12
N ALA A 191 -1.51 -18.30 5.01
CA ALA A 191 -2.06 -17.69 3.79
C ALA A 191 -1.00 -17.39 2.73
N GLY A 192 0.29 -17.47 3.07
CA GLY A 192 1.42 -17.20 2.18
C GLY A 192 1.98 -15.79 2.30
N LEU A 193 1.58 -15.04 3.33
CA LEU A 193 2.08 -13.70 3.61
C LEU A 193 3.35 -13.78 4.47
N ASP A 194 4.37 -12.99 4.14
CA ASP A 194 5.67 -13.05 4.79
C ASP A 194 6.28 -11.68 5.14
N VAL A 195 5.54 -10.58 4.90
CA VAL A 195 5.97 -9.20 5.21
C VAL A 195 4.86 -8.47 5.96
N ASN A 196 5.20 -7.82 7.07
CA ASN A 196 4.26 -7.03 7.88
C ASN A 196 4.92 -5.76 8.43
N SER A 197 4.14 -4.73 8.69
CA SER A 197 4.64 -3.49 9.33
C SER A 197 3.70 -2.89 10.38
N ASP A 198 2.51 -3.41 10.53
CA ASP A 198 1.46 -2.82 11.37
C ASP A 198 0.97 -3.83 12.40
N TRP A 199 1.79 -4.06 13.44
CA TRP A 199 1.37 -4.87 14.57
C TRP A 199 0.93 -4.00 15.75
N LYS A 200 -0.19 -4.39 16.36
CA LYS A 200 -0.65 -3.86 17.65
C LYS A 200 -0.82 -4.99 18.63
N ASN A 201 -0.66 -4.69 19.91
CA ASN A 201 -1.03 -5.64 20.94
C ASN A 201 -2.54 -5.91 20.88
N PRO A 202 -3.00 -7.15 20.66
CA PRO A 202 -4.44 -7.45 20.49
C PRO A 202 -5.29 -7.09 21.71
N GLN A 203 -4.72 -7.13 22.91
CA GLN A 203 -5.43 -6.80 24.15
C GLN A 203 -5.50 -5.30 24.42
N LEU A 204 -4.43 -4.57 24.12
CA LEU A 204 -4.30 -3.15 24.42
C LEU A 204 -4.68 -2.26 23.22
N GLN A 205 -4.64 -2.80 22.00
CA GLN A 205 -4.82 -2.05 20.75
C GLN A 205 -3.84 -0.88 20.61
N GLU A 206 -2.63 -1.06 21.13
CA GLU A 206 -1.56 -0.08 21.11
C GLU A 206 -0.36 -0.63 20.33
N THR A 207 0.26 0.22 19.52
CA THR A 207 1.56 -0.06 18.89
C THR A 207 2.65 0.16 19.94
N PRO A 208 3.45 -0.87 20.26
CA PRO A 208 4.50 -0.73 21.25
C PRO A 208 5.59 0.25 20.79
N LEU A 209 6.04 1.10 21.71
CA LEU A 209 7.13 2.04 21.43
C LEU A 209 8.48 1.36 21.14
N GLU A 210 8.61 0.10 21.50
CA GLU A 210 9.75 -0.76 21.16
C GLU A 210 9.88 -1.00 19.66
N PHE A 211 8.81 -0.78 18.88
CA PHE A 211 8.82 -0.93 17.43
C PHE A 211 9.33 0.32 16.70
N VAL A 212 9.52 1.42 17.40
CA VAL A 212 10.15 2.61 16.84
C VAL A 212 11.61 2.31 16.51
N GLY A 213 11.98 2.46 15.25
CA GLY A 213 13.31 2.17 14.74
C GLY A 213 13.32 2.06 13.22
N VAL A 214 14.48 1.79 12.66
CA VAL A 214 14.68 1.74 11.19
C VAL A 214 15.11 0.37 10.67
N ASN A 215 15.49 -0.55 11.54
CA ASN A 215 16.03 -1.84 11.09
C ASN A 215 14.94 -2.92 11.17
N PRO A 216 14.61 -3.61 10.06
CA PRO A 216 13.71 -4.75 10.06
C PRO A 216 14.23 -5.91 10.90
N TRP A 217 13.33 -6.77 11.34
CA TRP A 217 13.66 -8.02 12.01
C TRP A 217 12.63 -9.12 11.73
N ARG A 218 12.93 -10.35 12.14
CA ARG A 218 11.96 -11.43 12.14
C ARG A 218 11.50 -11.72 13.56
N PRO A 219 10.22 -11.46 13.90
CA PRO A 219 9.72 -11.76 15.23
C PRO A 219 9.86 -13.24 15.60
N SER A 220 10.30 -13.52 16.83
CA SER A 220 10.46 -14.86 17.39
C SER A 220 9.19 -15.31 18.10
N GLY A 221 8.08 -15.13 17.70
CA GLY A 221 6.83 -15.52 18.35
C GLY A 221 5.66 -14.86 17.67
N GLY A 222 5.07 -15.59 16.75
CA GLY A 222 3.85 -15.19 16.09
C GLY A 222 2.61 -15.74 16.77
N THR A 223 2.77 -16.82 17.48
CA THR A 223 1.70 -17.58 18.12
C THR A 223 1.22 -17.02 19.46
N ASP A 224 2.01 -16.17 20.09
CA ASP A 224 1.62 -15.48 21.31
C ASP A 224 1.61 -13.97 21.05
N GLY A 225 0.60 -13.51 20.32
CA GLY A 225 0.45 -12.13 19.89
C GLY A 225 0.35 -11.10 21.02
N VAL A 226 0.31 -11.55 22.27
CA VAL A 226 0.37 -10.70 23.46
C VAL A 226 1.78 -10.64 24.06
N ASN A 227 2.70 -11.49 23.59
CA ASN A 227 4.06 -11.54 24.10
C ASN A 227 4.97 -10.55 23.37
N LEU A 228 4.90 -9.29 23.77
CA LEU A 228 5.74 -8.24 23.22
C LEU A 228 7.24 -8.61 23.25
N THR A 229 7.71 -9.25 24.32
CA THR A 229 9.12 -9.64 24.44
C THR A 229 9.55 -10.61 23.35
N ALA A 230 8.73 -11.63 23.06
CA ALA A 230 9.01 -12.55 21.98
C ALA A 230 8.91 -11.86 20.61
N PHE A 231 7.93 -10.97 20.43
CA PHE A 231 7.75 -10.25 19.17
C PHE A 231 8.94 -9.34 18.84
N THR A 232 9.53 -8.67 19.82
CA THR A 232 10.70 -7.80 19.64
C THR A 232 12.04 -8.56 19.55
N GLN A 233 12.07 -9.85 19.87
CA GLN A 233 13.26 -10.66 19.69
C GLN A 233 13.39 -11.13 18.24
N HIS A 234 14.59 -11.03 17.71
CA HIS A 234 14.89 -11.53 16.37
C HIS A 234 15.09 -13.05 16.38
N ASP A 235 14.35 -13.75 15.52
CA ASP A 235 14.59 -15.16 15.18
C ASP A 235 15.04 -15.27 13.72
N PRO A 236 16.27 -15.67 13.42
CA PRO A 236 16.75 -15.78 12.05
C PRO A 236 15.97 -16.82 11.21
N ASN A 237 15.20 -17.69 11.86
CA ASN A 237 14.33 -18.67 11.19
C ASN A 237 12.86 -18.20 11.15
N GLY A 238 12.54 -17.03 11.68
CA GLY A 238 11.21 -16.46 11.63
C GLY A 238 10.73 -16.30 10.19
N ALA A 239 9.50 -16.71 9.91
CA ALA A 239 8.98 -16.73 8.56
C ALA A 239 8.57 -15.34 8.04
N VAL A 240 8.24 -14.42 8.94
CA VAL A 240 7.74 -13.08 8.62
C VAL A 240 8.85 -12.05 8.86
N VAL A 241 9.05 -11.14 7.91
CA VAL A 241 9.85 -9.93 8.08
C VAL A 241 8.94 -8.81 8.58
N PHE A 242 9.25 -8.26 9.73
CA PHE A 242 8.58 -7.06 10.25
C PHE A 242 9.37 -5.81 9.86
N LEU A 243 8.70 -4.83 9.28
CA LEU A 243 9.25 -3.54 8.86
C LEU A 243 8.81 -2.47 9.86
N PRO A 244 9.71 -1.90 10.67
CA PRO A 244 9.34 -0.78 11.54
C PRO A 244 9.01 0.46 10.73
N GLU A 245 8.14 1.33 11.26
CA GLU A 245 7.69 2.52 10.53
C GLU A 245 8.78 3.61 10.42
N GLY A 246 9.81 3.57 11.25
CA GLY A 246 10.89 4.56 11.29
C GLY A 246 11.20 5.03 12.71
N GLN A 247 12.10 6.00 12.82
CA GLN A 247 12.48 6.61 14.09
C GLN A 247 11.59 7.83 14.35
N TYR A 248 10.67 7.71 15.30
CA TYR A 248 9.75 8.77 15.71
C TYR A 248 10.08 9.29 17.12
N ASP A 249 9.66 10.50 17.40
CA ASP A 249 9.57 10.94 18.80
C ASP A 249 8.52 10.10 19.53
N LYS A 250 8.97 9.30 20.50
CA LYS A 250 8.11 8.38 21.25
C LYS A 250 6.96 9.08 21.98
N SER A 251 7.12 10.36 22.34
CA SER A 251 6.05 11.14 22.98
C SER A 251 4.88 11.47 22.05
N ASN A 252 5.13 11.51 20.75
CA ASN A 252 4.16 11.91 19.73
C ASN A 252 3.69 10.75 18.84
N PHE A 253 4.41 9.63 18.83
CA PHE A 253 4.22 8.54 17.89
C PHE A 253 2.75 8.10 17.73
N ALA A 254 2.07 7.80 18.84
CA ALA A 254 0.69 7.30 18.78
C ALA A 254 -0.31 8.36 18.30
N SER A 255 -0.06 9.65 18.56
CA SER A 255 -0.97 10.73 18.21
C SER A 255 -0.74 11.28 16.80
N MET A 256 0.47 11.13 16.26
CA MET A 256 0.88 11.78 15.01
C MET A 256 0.94 10.84 13.80
N ARG A 257 0.71 9.55 13.99
CA ARG A 257 0.73 8.58 12.88
C ARG A 257 -0.32 8.86 11.80
N ARG A 258 -1.36 9.62 12.12
CA ARG A 258 -2.42 9.99 11.19
C ARG A 258 -2.52 11.52 11.09
N SER A 259 -2.79 12.01 9.89
CA SER A 259 -2.95 13.44 9.64
C SER A 259 -4.03 14.09 10.50
N ASP A 260 -5.17 13.40 10.71
CA ASP A 260 -6.28 13.91 11.54
C ASP A 260 -5.87 14.19 12.98
N ASN A 261 -4.87 13.48 13.51
CA ASN A 261 -4.39 13.66 14.87
C ASN A 261 -3.36 14.80 14.99
N ALA A 262 -2.76 15.19 13.87
CA ALA A 262 -1.80 16.29 13.84
C ALA A 262 -2.45 17.67 14.07
N GLY A 263 -3.76 17.78 13.81
CA GLY A 263 -4.53 19.00 13.98
C GLY A 263 -4.39 20.03 12.86
N SER A 264 -3.36 19.93 12.01
CA SER A 264 -3.17 20.71 10.80
C SER A 264 -2.19 20.04 9.84
N ASP A 265 -2.28 20.38 8.55
CA ASP A 265 -1.36 19.90 7.51
C ASP A 265 0.09 20.32 7.81
N GLU A 266 0.30 21.51 8.34
CA GLU A 266 1.65 21.99 8.71
C GLU A 266 2.23 21.18 9.87
N ALA A 267 1.45 20.85 10.89
CA ALA A 267 1.91 20.01 11.99
C ALA A 267 2.22 18.58 11.51
N TYR A 268 1.43 18.05 10.59
CA TYR A 268 1.67 16.75 9.99
C TYR A 268 2.92 16.74 9.10
N PHE A 269 3.11 17.77 8.29
CA PHE A 269 4.32 17.95 7.48
C PHE A 269 5.58 17.98 8.35
N GLU A 270 5.60 18.79 9.43
CA GLU A 270 6.76 18.85 10.32
C GLU A 270 7.00 17.53 11.03
N PHE A 271 5.95 16.82 11.45
CA PHE A 271 6.07 15.48 12.02
C PHE A 271 6.72 14.48 11.06
N LEU A 272 6.27 14.42 9.81
CA LEU A 272 6.87 13.53 8.79
C LEU A 272 8.33 13.89 8.52
N LYS A 273 8.62 15.18 8.41
CA LYS A 273 9.97 15.70 8.17
C LYS A 273 10.92 15.35 9.31
N GLU A 274 10.55 15.65 10.56
CA GLU A 274 11.34 15.33 11.73
C GLU A 274 11.58 13.82 11.87
N SER A 275 10.55 13.01 11.63
CA SER A 275 10.63 11.55 11.68
C SER A 275 11.55 10.97 10.59
N LEU A 276 11.50 11.50 9.38
CA LEU A 276 12.39 11.07 8.29
C LEU A 276 13.85 11.42 8.61
N TYR A 277 14.14 12.64 9.08
CA TYR A 277 15.51 13.03 9.45
C TYR A 277 16.02 12.23 10.65
N ALA A 278 15.20 11.99 11.67
CA ALA A 278 15.57 11.12 12.79
C ALA A 278 15.85 9.68 12.33
N SER A 279 15.10 9.21 11.33
CA SER A 279 15.32 7.88 10.73
C SER A 279 16.64 7.82 9.94
N LEU A 280 17.00 8.89 9.24
CA LEU A 280 18.31 8.99 8.58
C LEU A 280 19.46 9.00 9.59
N GLU A 281 19.33 9.72 10.70
CA GLU A 281 20.33 9.73 11.77
C GLU A 281 20.48 8.35 12.45
N ALA A 282 19.40 7.59 12.55
CA ALA A 282 19.39 6.24 13.12
C ALA A 282 19.89 5.16 12.14
N ALA A 283 19.95 5.47 10.84
CA ALA A 283 20.32 4.53 9.79
C ALA A 283 21.76 4.03 9.95
N GLN A 284 21.99 2.75 9.70
CA GLN A 284 23.25 2.07 9.90
C GLN A 284 23.82 1.57 8.56
N ALA A 285 25.11 1.85 8.31
CA ALA A 285 25.79 1.34 7.12
C ALA A 285 25.86 -0.19 7.14
N GLY A 286 25.63 -0.81 5.99
CA GLY A 286 25.63 -2.27 5.85
C GLY A 286 24.40 -2.98 6.42
N LYS A 287 23.39 -2.22 6.87
CA LYS A 287 22.09 -2.76 7.26
C LYS A 287 20.98 -2.21 6.38
N THR A 288 19.89 -2.94 6.30
CA THR A 288 18.64 -2.42 5.73
C THR A 288 18.02 -1.45 6.74
N ASN A 289 17.72 -0.24 6.27
CA ASN A 289 17.08 0.80 7.04
C ASN A 289 15.80 1.21 6.30
N VAL A 290 14.69 1.34 7.00
CA VAL A 290 13.39 1.63 6.41
C VAL A 290 12.72 2.82 7.09
N PHE A 291 11.96 3.58 6.32
CA PHE A 291 11.01 4.56 6.79
C PHE A 291 9.76 4.52 5.91
N HIS A 292 8.61 4.45 6.51
CA HIS A 292 7.34 4.48 5.79
C HIS A 292 6.24 5.07 6.66
N PHE A 293 5.21 5.53 6.01
CA PHE A 293 3.95 5.90 6.66
C PHE A 293 2.79 5.50 5.75
N THR A 294 1.58 5.59 6.26
CA THR A 294 0.38 5.16 5.56
C THR A 294 -0.62 6.30 5.46
N VAL A 295 -1.28 6.40 4.32
CA VAL A 295 -2.39 7.31 4.07
C VAL A 295 -3.67 6.53 3.75
N HIS A 296 -4.82 7.20 3.86
CA HIS A 296 -6.13 6.59 3.60
C HIS A 296 -6.92 7.44 2.59
N PRO A 297 -7.76 6.83 1.74
CA PRO A 297 -8.72 7.57 0.95
C PRO A 297 -9.64 8.38 1.87
N GLY A 298 -9.88 9.65 1.56
CA GLY A 298 -10.72 10.55 2.35
C GLY A 298 -10.11 11.07 3.64
N GLU A 299 -8.84 10.77 3.92
CA GLU A 299 -8.14 11.25 5.12
C GLU A 299 -7.89 12.75 5.08
N PHE A 300 -7.43 13.26 3.96
CA PHE A 300 -7.08 14.67 3.78
C PHE A 300 -8.31 15.46 3.28
N ARG A 301 -8.88 16.28 4.14
CA ARG A 301 -10.13 17.00 3.88
C ARG A 301 -9.94 18.50 3.66
N GLY A 302 -8.70 19.01 3.58
CA GLY A 302 -8.41 20.43 3.49
C GLY A 302 -9.03 21.06 2.23
N ASP A 303 -8.35 21.01 1.11
CA ASP A 303 -8.89 21.41 -0.18
C ASP A 303 -9.44 20.18 -0.93
N PRO A 304 -10.77 20.12 -1.22
CA PRO A 304 -11.33 19.00 -1.98
C PRO A 304 -10.76 18.83 -3.40
N GLN A 305 -10.11 19.87 -3.94
CA GLN A 305 -9.45 19.83 -5.25
C GLN A 305 -8.00 19.36 -5.17
N HIS A 306 -7.40 19.49 -3.99
CA HIS A 306 -6.00 19.15 -3.72
C HIS A 306 -5.87 18.39 -2.39
N PRO A 307 -6.49 17.21 -2.28
CA PRO A 307 -6.62 16.52 -0.98
C PRO A 307 -5.30 16.03 -0.39
N PHE A 308 -4.23 15.97 -1.18
CA PHE A 308 -2.92 15.45 -0.75
C PHE A 308 -1.78 16.45 -0.89
N ASP A 309 -2.06 17.76 -0.91
CA ASP A 309 -1.03 18.82 -1.04
C ASP A 309 0.07 18.71 0.02
N VAL A 310 -0.27 18.32 1.24
CA VAL A 310 0.72 18.11 2.31
C VAL A 310 1.71 17.00 1.98
N ILE A 311 1.25 15.94 1.30
CA ILE A 311 2.10 14.84 0.84
C ILE A 311 3.00 15.32 -0.29
N GLU A 312 2.46 16.03 -1.29
CA GLU A 312 3.24 16.60 -2.38
C GLU A 312 4.30 17.57 -1.85
N LYS A 313 3.93 18.46 -0.92
CA LYS A 313 4.86 19.35 -0.24
C LYS A 313 5.98 18.57 0.46
N PHE A 314 5.66 17.51 1.16
CA PHE A 314 6.65 16.67 1.84
C PHE A 314 7.60 15.99 0.83
N LEU A 315 7.09 15.50 -0.28
CA LEU A 315 7.92 14.92 -1.33
C LEU A 315 8.87 15.95 -1.94
N ILE A 316 8.36 17.13 -2.33
CA ILE A 316 9.16 18.20 -2.94
C ILE A 316 10.26 18.73 -1.99
N GLU A 317 9.86 19.06 -0.75
CA GLU A 317 10.75 19.80 0.14
C GLU A 317 11.72 18.89 0.91
N VAL A 318 11.36 17.61 1.11
CA VAL A 318 12.13 16.70 1.98
C VAL A 318 12.64 15.47 1.24
N VAL A 319 11.75 14.72 0.55
CA VAL A 319 12.12 13.42 -0.03
C VAL A 319 12.98 13.58 -1.27
N ASP A 320 12.59 14.42 -2.23
CA ASP A 320 13.32 14.58 -3.51
C ASP A 320 14.78 15.00 -3.32
N PRO A 321 15.13 15.98 -2.45
CA PRO A 321 16.52 16.30 -2.18
C PRO A 321 17.32 15.11 -1.63
N LEU A 322 16.70 14.29 -0.80
CA LEU A 322 17.34 13.11 -0.20
C LEU A 322 17.48 11.96 -1.19
N VAL A 323 16.52 11.79 -2.09
CA VAL A 323 16.63 10.84 -3.22
C VAL A 323 17.75 11.30 -4.17
N ALA A 324 17.81 12.58 -4.50
CA ALA A 324 18.85 13.13 -5.36
C ALA A 324 20.27 13.00 -4.76
N SER A 325 20.41 13.07 -3.44
CA SER A 325 21.69 12.85 -2.74
C SER A 325 22.02 11.36 -2.52
N GLY A 326 21.07 10.44 -2.78
CA GLY A 326 21.21 9.01 -2.53
C GLY A 326 21.14 8.64 -1.05
N ASP A 327 20.60 9.50 -0.19
CA ASP A 327 20.32 9.21 1.23
C ASP A 327 19.04 8.40 1.40
N VAL A 328 18.08 8.60 0.49
CA VAL A 328 16.80 7.92 0.44
C VAL A 328 16.63 7.22 -0.91
N GLN A 329 16.01 6.05 -0.90
CA GLN A 329 15.64 5.29 -2.10
C GLN A 329 14.20 4.81 -1.97
N TRP A 330 13.39 4.99 -3.03
CA TRP A 330 12.07 4.40 -3.11
C TRP A 330 12.14 2.87 -3.15
N ALA A 331 11.33 2.22 -2.31
CA ALA A 331 11.18 0.77 -2.29
C ALA A 331 9.81 0.41 -1.73
N ALA A 332 9.06 -0.46 -2.40
CA ALA A 332 7.82 -1.02 -1.87
C ALA A 332 8.10 -1.94 -0.65
N PHE A 333 7.09 -2.29 0.12
CA PHE A 333 7.29 -3.07 1.36
C PHE A 333 7.95 -4.43 1.09
N SER A 334 7.53 -5.16 0.05
CA SER A 334 8.19 -6.42 -0.29
C SER A 334 9.64 -6.23 -0.75
N GLU A 335 9.95 -5.12 -1.43
CA GLU A 335 11.33 -4.78 -1.82
C GLU A 335 12.20 -4.45 -0.60
N MET A 336 11.63 -3.78 0.42
CA MET A 336 12.32 -3.55 1.70
C MET A 336 12.64 -4.87 2.42
N ALA A 337 11.67 -5.80 2.42
CA ALA A 337 11.87 -7.12 2.99
C ALA A 337 12.92 -7.93 2.23
N ASP A 338 12.94 -7.88 0.90
CA ASP A 338 13.94 -8.55 0.08
C ASP A 338 15.35 -7.98 0.30
N ALA A 339 15.47 -6.66 0.44
CA ALA A 339 16.72 -6.01 0.81
C ALA A 339 17.22 -6.49 2.19
N TYR A 340 16.32 -6.63 3.15
CA TYR A 340 16.63 -7.15 4.48
C TYR A 340 17.11 -8.62 4.39
N ILE A 341 16.36 -9.48 3.72
CA ILE A 341 16.72 -10.90 3.52
C ILE A 341 18.09 -11.05 2.85
N ALA A 342 18.42 -10.16 1.92
CA ALA A 342 19.73 -10.16 1.27
C ALA A 342 20.89 -9.82 2.22
N THR A 343 20.62 -9.05 3.28
CA THR A 343 21.63 -8.64 4.29
C THR A 343 21.75 -9.59 5.48
N GLU A 344 20.78 -10.49 5.69
CA GLU A 344 20.82 -11.50 6.76
C GLU A 344 21.86 -12.63 6.54
N LYS A 345 22.52 -12.69 5.37
CA LYS A 345 23.39 -13.79 4.95
C LYS A 345 24.82 -13.66 5.47
#